data_302d341f81ea1b108ec6165383f043a5
#
_entry.id   302d341f81ea1b108ec6165383f043a5
#
_cell.length_a   1.000
_cell.length_b   1.000
_cell.length_c   1.000
_cell.angle_alpha   90.00
_cell.angle_beta   90.00
_cell.angle_gamma   90.00
#
_symmetry.space_group_name_H-M   'P 1'
#
loop_
_entity.id
_entity.type
_entity.pdbx_description
1 polymer ?
#
loop_
_entity_poly.entity_id
_entity_poly.type
_entity_poly.pdbx_seq_one_letter_code
_entity_poly.pdbx_strand_id
1 'polypeptide(L)'
;MTKMKRLAGIIAAAAGVLTLATAPAATAAPQPTGDGFKTVTVHGMKLIPVKRTSTGARTQANGVADADMYLIPSGLNSNKCWDADLGTINRNGTKMQLWDCNFDADHQAFYITDNPEGFSRFQNVASGRYLDADLNSINNNGTIVQLWDYIPGAKNQWWGGATNPEGYVRFQNPSGGRYLTAEGNSASNGTRLQLWSFIAGGRSQWWGTGPA
;
A
#
# COMPACT_ATOMS: atom_id res chain seq x y z
N MET A 1 64.63 23.63 46.40
CA MET A 1 64.51 22.24 46.04
C MET A 1 63.23 21.67 46.68
N THR A 2 62.09 21.75 45.98
CA THR A 2 60.80 21.37 46.55
C THR A 2 60.27 20.12 45.79
N LYS A 3 60.18 19.02 46.55
CA LYS A 3 59.73 17.74 45.97
C LYS A 3 58.21 17.75 45.79
N MET A 4 57.74 17.62 44.55
CA MET A 4 56.35 17.36 44.22
C MET A 4 56.00 15.86 44.45
N LYS A 5 55.07 15.62 45.34
CA LYS A 5 54.44 14.31 45.54
C LYS A 5 53.34 14.12 44.49
N ARG A 6 53.42 13.06 43.70
CA ARG A 6 52.37 12.63 42.80
C ARG A 6 51.37 11.79 43.58
N LEU A 7 50.10 12.24 43.58
CA LEU A 7 48.96 11.44 44.03
C LEU A 7 48.50 10.58 42.85
N ALA A 8 48.48 9.26 43.04
CA ALA A 8 47.86 8.34 42.09
C ALA A 8 46.38 8.16 42.47
N GLY A 9 45.49 8.67 41.62
CA GLY A 9 44.05 8.43 41.76
C GLY A 9 43.66 7.09 41.11
N ILE A 10 43.10 6.18 41.88
CA ILE A 10 42.53 4.95 41.40
C ILE A 10 41.15 5.25 40.86
N ILE A 11 40.93 5.11 39.57
CA ILE A 11 39.61 5.17 38.94
C ILE A 11 39.02 3.75 38.95
N ALA A 12 38.03 3.52 39.80
CA ALA A 12 37.23 2.31 39.78
C ALA A 12 36.22 2.39 38.62
N ALA A 13 36.41 1.57 37.60
CA ALA A 13 35.45 1.41 36.52
C ALA A 13 34.32 0.47 37.00
N ALA A 14 33.14 1.06 37.22
CA ALA A 14 31.92 0.27 37.43
C ALA A 14 31.43 -0.24 36.05
N ALA A 15 31.59 -1.54 35.85
CA ALA A 15 30.99 -2.22 34.66
C ALA A 15 29.47 -2.37 34.92
N GLY A 16 28.68 -1.44 34.36
CA GLY A 16 27.23 -1.58 34.32
C GLY A 16 26.85 -2.63 33.27
N VAL A 17 26.32 -3.76 33.72
CA VAL A 17 25.72 -4.76 32.82
C VAL A 17 24.43 -4.20 32.29
N LEU A 18 24.43 -3.76 31.01
CA LEU A 18 23.23 -3.35 30.31
C LEU A 18 22.46 -4.63 29.88
N THR A 19 21.45 -5.01 30.64
CA THR A 19 20.51 -6.06 30.21
C THR A 19 19.63 -5.50 29.11
N LEU A 20 19.90 -5.87 27.86
CA LEU A 20 18.97 -5.65 26.76
C LEU A 20 17.72 -6.52 27.02
N ALA A 21 16.63 -5.86 27.41
CA ALA A 21 15.31 -6.49 27.41
C ALA A 21 14.94 -6.75 25.93
N THR A 22 14.99 -8.00 25.49
CA THR A 22 14.43 -8.44 24.21
C THR A 22 12.92 -8.30 24.33
N ALA A 23 12.35 -7.33 23.61
CA ALA A 23 10.91 -7.27 23.42
C ALA A 23 10.43 -8.61 22.82
N PRO A 24 9.30 -9.17 23.29
CA PRO A 24 8.75 -10.37 22.68
C PRO A 24 8.48 -10.06 21.20
N ALA A 25 8.98 -10.92 20.33
CA ALA A 25 8.66 -10.87 18.91
C ALA A 25 7.13 -10.93 18.80
N ALA A 26 6.53 -9.90 18.20
CA ALA A 26 5.12 -9.92 17.87
C ALA A 26 4.90 -11.15 16.99
N THR A 27 4.15 -12.12 17.50
CA THR A 27 3.75 -13.30 16.75
C THR A 27 2.92 -12.78 15.58
N ALA A 28 3.45 -12.85 14.37
CA ALA A 28 2.69 -12.56 13.16
C ALA A 28 1.45 -13.45 13.19
N ALA A 29 0.26 -12.86 13.04
CA ALA A 29 -0.96 -13.61 12.90
C ALA A 29 -0.76 -14.63 11.76
N PRO A 30 -1.28 -15.88 11.90
CA PRO A 30 -1.12 -16.88 10.87
C PRO A 30 -1.65 -16.32 9.55
N GLN A 31 -0.76 -16.20 8.56
CA GLN A 31 -1.16 -15.86 7.19
C GLN A 31 -2.01 -17.00 6.67
N PRO A 32 -3.20 -16.74 6.13
CA PRO A 32 -3.97 -17.78 5.48
C PRO A 32 -3.16 -18.26 4.27
N THR A 33 -2.70 -19.49 4.36
CA THR A 33 -2.10 -20.21 3.24
C THR A 33 -3.14 -20.34 2.14
N GLY A 34 -2.74 -20.06 0.90
CA GLY A 34 -3.55 -19.95 -0.31
C GLY A 34 -4.77 -20.86 -0.39
N ASP A 35 -5.77 -20.46 -1.15
CA ASP A 35 -7.01 -21.13 -1.56
C ASP A 35 -8.29 -20.83 -0.79
N GLY A 36 -8.40 -19.76 -0.02
CA GLY A 36 -9.61 -19.52 0.77
C GLY A 36 -10.12 -18.10 0.92
N PHE A 37 -9.60 -17.11 0.20
CA PHE A 37 -10.15 -15.77 0.30
C PHE A 37 -11.51 -15.70 -0.39
N LYS A 38 -12.56 -15.38 0.38
CA LYS A 38 -13.83 -14.99 -0.24
C LYS A 38 -13.58 -13.71 -1.02
N THR A 39 -13.66 -13.78 -2.34
CA THR A 39 -13.53 -12.62 -3.21
C THR A 39 -14.91 -12.12 -3.60
N VAL A 40 -15.02 -10.82 -3.83
CA VAL A 40 -16.18 -10.18 -4.44
C VAL A 40 -15.75 -9.56 -5.76
N THR A 41 -16.66 -9.49 -6.72
CA THR A 41 -16.38 -8.84 -7.99
C THR A 41 -16.87 -7.41 -7.93
N VAL A 42 -15.93 -6.45 -8.05
CA VAL A 42 -16.21 -5.02 -8.13
C VAL A 42 -15.68 -4.56 -9.47
N HIS A 43 -16.56 -4.06 -10.34
CA HIS A 43 -16.21 -3.59 -11.70
C HIS A 43 -15.44 -4.63 -12.54
N GLY A 44 -15.82 -5.90 -12.41
CA GLY A 44 -15.13 -7.00 -13.09
C GLY A 44 -13.81 -7.44 -12.46
N MET A 45 -13.35 -6.77 -11.43
CA MET A 45 -12.15 -7.09 -10.68
C MET A 45 -12.51 -7.97 -9.47
N LYS A 46 -11.83 -9.08 -9.30
CA LYS A 46 -11.95 -9.90 -8.08
C LYS A 46 -11.10 -9.30 -6.98
N LEU A 47 -11.75 -8.81 -5.95
CA LEU A 47 -11.13 -8.15 -4.78
C LEU A 47 -11.41 -8.94 -3.51
N ILE A 48 -10.57 -8.71 -2.51
CA ILE A 48 -10.73 -9.31 -1.19
C ILE A 48 -11.44 -8.28 -0.31
N PRO A 49 -12.72 -8.53 0.11
CA PRO A 49 -13.43 -7.63 1.00
C PRO A 49 -12.81 -7.65 2.41
N VAL A 50 -12.62 -6.48 2.98
CA VAL A 50 -12.18 -6.32 4.37
C VAL A 50 -13.39 -6.06 5.24
N LYS A 51 -13.65 -6.95 6.21
CA LYS A 51 -14.70 -6.73 7.22
C LYS A 51 -14.04 -6.21 8.49
N ARG A 52 -14.44 -5.02 8.93
CA ARG A 52 -14.13 -4.59 10.31
C ARG A 52 -15.07 -5.32 11.27
N THR A 53 -14.49 -5.94 12.29
CA THR A 53 -15.24 -6.29 13.49
C THR A 53 -15.48 -5.02 14.30
N SER A 54 -16.68 -4.83 14.80
CA SER A 54 -17.28 -3.62 15.36
C SER A 54 -16.65 -3.05 16.67
N THR A 55 -15.42 -3.35 16.98
CA THR A 55 -14.75 -2.85 18.21
C THR A 55 -13.90 -1.58 17.97
N GLY A 56 -13.96 -0.97 16.80
CA GLY A 56 -13.26 0.24 16.46
C GLY A 56 -14.05 1.16 15.52
N ALA A 57 -15.35 1.31 15.74
CA ALA A 57 -16.19 2.20 14.95
C ALA A 57 -15.68 3.63 15.06
N ARG A 58 -14.96 4.11 14.05
CA ARG A 58 -14.98 5.53 13.72
C ARG A 58 -16.35 5.78 13.08
N THR A 59 -17.24 6.42 13.82
CA THR A 59 -18.42 7.06 13.25
C THR A 59 -17.95 8.03 12.16
N GLN A 60 -18.13 7.66 10.90
CA GLN A 60 -18.10 8.65 9.83
C GLN A 60 -19.30 9.57 10.09
N ALA A 61 -19.00 10.83 10.38
CA ALA A 61 -19.98 11.89 10.47
C ALA A 61 -20.49 12.21 9.08
N ASN A 62 -21.29 11.39 8.44
CA ASN A 62 -22.06 11.69 7.22
C ASN A 62 -22.84 10.47 6.69
N GLY A 63 -23.41 9.60 7.53
CA GLY A 63 -24.56 8.77 7.11
C GLY A 63 -24.38 7.84 5.88
N VAL A 64 -23.13 7.56 5.48
CA VAL A 64 -22.85 6.57 4.44
C VAL A 64 -22.82 5.20 5.14
N ALA A 65 -23.68 4.30 4.68
CA ALA A 65 -23.60 2.89 5.04
C ALA A 65 -22.15 2.41 4.91
N ASP A 66 -21.71 1.46 5.77
CA ASP A 66 -20.38 0.88 5.75
C ASP A 66 -19.93 0.67 4.29
N ALA A 67 -19.10 1.59 3.80
CA ALA A 67 -18.57 1.47 2.45
C ALA A 67 -17.63 0.27 2.43
N ASP A 68 -17.88 -0.65 1.51
CA ASP A 68 -17.06 -1.83 1.38
C ASP A 68 -15.58 -1.43 1.13
N MET A 69 -14.70 -1.97 1.94
CA MET A 69 -13.25 -1.78 1.83
C MET A 69 -12.63 -3.02 1.18
N TYR A 70 -11.60 -2.82 0.40
CA TYR A 70 -10.99 -3.91 -0.36
C TYR A 70 -9.47 -3.89 -0.25
N LEU A 71 -8.86 -5.09 -0.16
CA LEU A 71 -7.47 -5.29 -0.52
C LEU A 71 -7.38 -5.52 -2.03
N ILE A 72 -6.33 -5.00 -2.65
CA ILE A 72 -6.09 -5.12 -4.10
C ILE A 72 -4.81 -5.93 -4.32
N PRO A 73 -4.95 -7.24 -4.57
CA PRO A 73 -3.81 -8.12 -4.81
C PRO A 73 -3.10 -7.84 -6.14
N SER A 74 -1.84 -8.24 -6.19
CA SER A 74 -1.02 -8.18 -7.41
C SER A 74 -1.23 -9.42 -8.28
N GLY A 75 -1.32 -9.25 -9.58
CA GLY A 75 -1.33 -10.35 -10.56
C GLY A 75 -0.02 -11.11 -10.66
N LEU A 76 1.07 -10.59 -10.09
CA LEU A 76 2.34 -11.30 -9.96
C LEU A 76 2.30 -12.35 -8.85
N ASN A 77 1.64 -12.04 -7.75
CA ASN A 77 1.49 -12.89 -6.57
C ASN A 77 0.28 -12.42 -5.77
N SER A 78 -0.74 -13.24 -5.64
CA SER A 78 -1.99 -12.90 -4.94
C SER A 78 -1.83 -12.69 -3.43
N ASN A 79 -0.71 -13.10 -2.84
CA ASN A 79 -0.38 -12.82 -1.44
C ASN A 79 0.30 -11.45 -1.24
N LYS A 80 0.46 -10.67 -2.30
CA LYS A 80 0.98 -9.29 -2.28
C LYS A 80 -0.12 -8.31 -2.66
N CYS A 81 -0.36 -7.35 -1.79
CA CYS A 81 -1.39 -6.32 -1.96
C CYS A 81 -0.79 -4.93 -2.11
N TRP A 82 -1.57 -4.00 -2.63
CA TRP A 82 -1.24 -2.58 -2.55
C TRP A 82 -1.07 -2.19 -1.09
N ASP A 83 -0.03 -1.42 -0.84
CA ASP A 83 0.38 -1.02 0.49
C ASP A 83 0.83 0.44 0.47
N ALA A 84 0.32 1.24 1.40
CA ALA A 84 0.78 2.59 1.62
C ALA A 84 1.87 2.58 2.70
N ASP A 85 3.06 3.06 2.36
CA ASP A 85 4.21 3.09 3.27
C ASP A 85 3.90 3.84 4.57
N LEU A 86 3.94 3.11 5.70
CA LEU A 86 3.64 3.65 7.03
C LEU A 86 4.58 4.77 7.44
N GLY A 87 5.82 4.78 6.95
CA GLY A 87 6.79 5.83 7.26
C GLY A 87 6.38 7.22 6.73
N THR A 88 5.48 7.25 5.75
CA THR A 88 5.03 8.48 5.08
C THR A 88 3.52 8.66 5.05
N ILE A 89 2.75 7.76 5.66
CA ILE A 89 1.28 7.63 5.54
C ILE A 89 0.48 8.92 5.82
N ASN A 90 1.00 9.80 6.67
CA ASN A 90 0.30 11.00 7.11
C ASN A 90 0.57 12.26 6.25
N ARG A 91 1.22 12.12 5.11
CA ARG A 91 1.57 13.27 4.24
C ARG A 91 1.34 12.95 2.77
N ASN A 92 1.24 14.00 1.95
CA ASN A 92 1.23 13.89 0.51
C ASN A 92 2.57 13.35 0.00
N GLY A 93 2.52 12.51 -1.04
CA GLY A 93 3.70 11.81 -1.54
C GLY A 93 3.98 10.49 -0.83
N THR A 94 3.02 9.96 -0.06
CA THR A 94 3.15 8.62 0.53
C THR A 94 3.40 7.59 -0.56
N LYS A 95 4.50 6.84 -0.42
CA LYS A 95 4.90 5.81 -1.36
C LYS A 95 3.85 4.71 -1.42
N MET A 96 3.44 4.34 -2.63
CA MET A 96 2.67 3.13 -2.87
C MET A 96 3.59 1.97 -3.27
N GLN A 97 3.37 0.81 -2.67
CA GLN A 97 4.24 -0.36 -2.84
C GLN A 97 3.44 -1.66 -2.79
N LEU A 98 4.10 -2.79 -3.01
CA LEU A 98 3.60 -4.12 -2.69
C LEU A 98 4.12 -4.55 -1.33
N TRP A 99 3.25 -5.24 -0.57
CA TRP A 99 3.60 -5.88 0.70
C TRP A 99 2.77 -7.14 0.90
N ASP A 100 3.19 -8.01 1.82
CA ASP A 100 2.37 -9.16 2.22
C ASP A 100 0.97 -8.69 2.62
N CYS A 101 -0.07 -9.32 2.08
CA CYS A 101 -1.45 -8.94 2.36
C CYS A 101 -1.76 -9.09 3.85
N ASN A 102 -2.28 -8.05 4.47
CA ASN A 102 -2.71 -8.04 5.86
C ASN A 102 -4.14 -7.49 5.96
N PHE A 103 -5.08 -8.34 6.36
CA PHE A 103 -6.50 -8.00 6.42
C PHE A 103 -6.87 -7.02 7.52
N ASP A 104 -6.01 -6.88 8.53
CA ASP A 104 -6.22 -5.96 9.65
C ASP A 104 -5.54 -4.61 9.43
N ALA A 105 -4.87 -4.43 8.28
CA ALA A 105 -4.06 -3.26 7.99
C ALA A 105 -4.83 -2.21 7.16
N ASP A 106 -5.28 -1.14 7.81
CA ASP A 106 -5.97 -0.01 7.14
C ASP A 106 -5.14 0.66 6.03
N HIS A 107 -3.81 0.61 6.12
CA HIS A 107 -2.92 1.17 5.11
C HIS A 107 -2.87 0.33 3.82
N GLN A 108 -3.41 -0.90 3.84
CA GLN A 108 -3.58 -1.75 2.65
C GLN A 108 -5.02 -1.77 2.14
N ALA A 109 -5.96 -1.19 2.89
CA ALA A 109 -7.38 -1.18 2.53
C ALA A 109 -7.76 0.11 1.77
N PHE A 110 -8.65 -0.05 0.79
CA PHE A 110 -9.10 1.05 -0.07
C PHE A 110 -10.61 1.04 -0.25
N TYR A 111 -11.20 2.23 -0.18
CA TYR A 111 -12.53 2.50 -0.73
C TYR A 111 -12.40 2.73 -2.23
N ILE A 112 -13.38 2.24 -3.00
CA ILE A 112 -13.44 2.43 -4.45
C ILE A 112 -14.67 3.27 -4.77
N THR A 113 -14.48 4.33 -5.54
CA THR A 113 -15.56 5.19 -6.01
C THR A 113 -15.43 5.37 -7.52
N ASP A 114 -16.52 5.17 -8.26
CA ASP A 114 -16.54 5.37 -9.70
C ASP A 114 -17.21 6.67 -10.08
N ASN A 115 -16.86 7.15 -11.28
CA ASN A 115 -17.58 8.22 -11.93
C ASN A 115 -18.45 7.69 -13.07
N PRO A 116 -19.41 8.49 -13.57
CA PRO A 116 -20.26 8.09 -14.69
C PRO A 116 -19.51 7.79 -16.00
N GLU A 117 -18.26 8.24 -16.12
CA GLU A 117 -17.38 8.02 -17.28
C GLU A 117 -16.66 6.67 -17.24
N GLY A 118 -16.85 5.88 -16.16
CA GLY A 118 -16.26 4.55 -16.00
C GLY A 118 -14.83 4.54 -15.46
N PHE A 119 -14.39 5.64 -14.83
CA PHE A 119 -13.13 5.68 -14.11
C PHE A 119 -13.34 5.42 -12.62
N SER A 120 -12.40 4.70 -12.02
CA SER A 120 -12.36 4.44 -10.57
C SER A 120 -11.38 5.37 -9.87
N ARG A 121 -11.68 5.70 -8.61
CA ARG A 121 -10.80 6.40 -7.67
C ARG A 121 -10.64 5.55 -6.42
N PHE A 122 -9.43 5.48 -5.91
CA PHE A 122 -9.07 4.65 -4.76
C PHE A 122 -8.67 5.54 -3.59
N GLN A 123 -9.42 5.47 -2.48
CA GLN A 123 -9.11 6.20 -1.26
C GLN A 123 -8.55 5.23 -0.21
N ASN A 124 -7.36 5.48 0.26
CA ASN A 124 -6.73 4.68 1.31
C ASN A 124 -7.43 4.89 2.66
N VAL A 125 -7.76 3.81 3.35
CA VAL A 125 -8.54 3.84 4.60
C VAL A 125 -7.77 4.50 5.74
N ALA A 126 -6.47 4.22 5.88
CA ALA A 126 -5.66 4.75 6.98
C ALA A 126 -5.43 6.26 6.87
N SER A 127 -5.17 6.77 5.67
CA SER A 127 -4.79 8.17 5.46
C SER A 127 -5.91 9.06 4.97
N GLY A 128 -6.98 8.47 4.40
CA GLY A 128 -8.04 9.21 3.70
C GLY A 128 -7.58 9.82 2.36
N ARG A 129 -6.33 9.61 1.95
CA ARG A 129 -5.76 10.12 0.70
C ARG A 129 -6.05 9.20 -0.47
N TYR A 130 -5.86 9.73 -1.67
CA TYR A 130 -6.22 9.08 -2.92
C TYR A 130 -5.00 8.61 -3.69
N LEU A 131 -5.15 7.48 -4.38
CA LEU A 131 -4.14 6.99 -5.32
C LEU A 131 -3.94 8.01 -6.44
N ASP A 132 -2.72 8.49 -6.57
CA ASP A 132 -2.35 9.65 -7.38
C ASP A 132 -1.11 9.33 -8.21
N ALA A 133 -1.11 9.75 -9.47
CA ALA A 133 0.08 9.71 -10.31
C ALA A 133 0.76 11.08 -10.31
N ASP A 134 2.04 11.12 -9.97
CA ASP A 134 2.81 12.37 -9.89
C ASP A 134 2.82 13.13 -11.21
N LEU A 135 2.26 14.35 -11.20
CA LEU A 135 2.13 15.19 -12.40
C LEU A 135 3.48 15.68 -12.93
N ASN A 136 4.52 15.76 -12.09
CA ASN A 136 5.83 16.24 -12.54
C ASN A 136 6.50 15.29 -13.54
N SER A 137 6.12 14.02 -13.50
CA SER A 137 6.67 12.97 -14.36
C SER A 137 5.63 12.21 -15.17
N ILE A 138 4.38 12.68 -15.21
CA ILE A 138 3.19 11.95 -15.69
C ILE A 138 3.35 11.32 -17.10
N ASN A 139 4.16 11.93 -17.94
CA ASN A 139 4.42 11.47 -19.31
C ASN A 139 5.61 10.50 -19.43
N ASN A 140 6.23 10.10 -18.33
CA ASN A 140 7.43 9.26 -18.33
C ASN A 140 7.12 7.86 -17.81
N ASN A 141 7.86 6.87 -18.28
CA ASN A 141 7.94 5.58 -17.61
C ASN A 141 8.66 5.77 -16.27
N GLY A 142 8.18 5.10 -15.21
CA GLY A 142 8.71 5.30 -13.87
C GLY A 142 8.04 6.44 -13.10
N THR A 143 6.98 7.08 -13.64
CA THR A 143 6.16 8.03 -12.88
C THR A 143 5.74 7.42 -11.55
N ILE A 144 6.01 8.12 -10.48
CA ILE A 144 5.67 7.68 -9.11
C ILE A 144 4.15 7.62 -8.96
N VAL A 145 3.67 6.49 -8.43
CA VAL A 145 2.32 6.38 -7.89
C VAL A 145 2.40 6.50 -6.38
N GLN A 146 1.59 7.40 -5.83
CA GLN A 146 1.63 7.87 -4.45
C GLN A 146 0.23 8.04 -3.88
N LEU A 147 0.12 8.38 -2.60
CA LEU A 147 -1.11 8.92 -2.03
C LEU A 147 -1.02 10.43 -1.93
N TRP A 148 -2.11 11.11 -2.29
CA TRP A 148 -2.23 12.56 -2.24
C TRP A 148 -3.62 13.00 -1.75
N ASP A 149 -3.71 14.19 -1.20
CA ASP A 149 -5.01 14.79 -0.83
C ASP A 149 -5.92 14.88 -2.06
N TYR A 150 -7.23 14.83 -1.83
CA TYR A 150 -8.20 14.99 -2.89
C TYR A 150 -8.04 16.33 -3.61
N ILE A 151 -7.95 16.28 -4.91
CA ILE A 151 -7.92 17.46 -5.77
C ILE A 151 -9.15 17.45 -6.70
N PRO A 152 -10.10 18.38 -6.57
CA PRO A 152 -11.26 18.43 -7.45
C PRO A 152 -10.85 18.50 -8.93
N GLY A 153 -11.44 17.64 -9.76
CA GLY A 153 -11.17 17.60 -11.20
C GLY A 153 -9.82 17.01 -11.63
N ALA A 154 -8.96 16.59 -10.70
CA ALA A 154 -7.64 16.02 -11.01
C ALA A 154 -7.76 14.66 -11.70
N LYS A 155 -7.41 14.62 -13.00
CA LYS A 155 -7.46 13.39 -13.80
C LYS A 155 -6.39 12.37 -13.40
N ASN A 156 -5.27 12.81 -12.82
CA ASN A 156 -4.21 11.93 -12.33
C ASN A 156 -4.60 11.09 -11.10
N GLN A 157 -5.77 11.37 -10.49
CA GLN A 157 -6.37 10.57 -9.42
C GLN A 157 -7.49 9.64 -9.91
N TRP A 158 -7.74 9.57 -11.22
CA TRP A 158 -8.69 8.68 -11.84
C TRP A 158 -7.99 7.57 -12.62
N TRP A 159 -8.62 6.39 -12.66
CA TRP A 159 -8.02 5.17 -13.21
C TRP A 159 -9.04 4.43 -14.06
N GLY A 160 -8.77 4.31 -15.36
CA GLY A 160 -9.59 3.50 -16.27
C GLY A 160 -9.20 2.03 -16.14
N GLY A 161 -10.19 1.15 -15.90
CA GLY A 161 -9.99 -0.28 -15.74
C GLY A 161 -10.30 -1.06 -17.03
N ALA A 162 -9.45 -2.03 -17.38
CA ALA A 162 -9.74 -3.03 -18.41
C ALA A 162 -9.56 -4.43 -17.82
N THR A 163 -10.63 -5.22 -17.84
CA THR A 163 -10.65 -6.57 -17.26
C THR A 163 -10.26 -7.61 -18.29
N ASN A 164 -9.50 -8.62 -17.90
CA ASN A 164 -9.25 -9.80 -18.71
C ASN A 164 -10.23 -10.94 -18.34
N PRO A 165 -10.32 -12.01 -19.16
CA PRO A 165 -11.21 -13.15 -18.89
C PRO A 165 -10.92 -13.88 -17.55
N GLU A 166 -9.70 -13.75 -17.04
CA GLU A 166 -9.27 -14.34 -15.78
C GLU A 166 -9.72 -13.53 -14.55
N GLY A 167 -10.33 -12.33 -14.75
CA GLY A 167 -10.83 -11.47 -13.66
C GLY A 167 -9.78 -10.52 -13.07
N TYR A 168 -8.61 -10.40 -13.71
CA TYR A 168 -7.65 -9.33 -13.38
C TYR A 168 -8.03 -8.04 -14.10
N VAL A 169 -7.70 -6.91 -13.47
CA VAL A 169 -7.88 -5.58 -14.07
C VAL A 169 -6.53 -4.92 -14.29
N ARG A 170 -6.38 -4.26 -15.42
CA ARG A 170 -5.28 -3.35 -15.71
C ARG A 170 -5.78 -1.92 -15.62
N PHE A 171 -5.11 -1.10 -14.82
CA PHE A 171 -5.47 0.31 -14.66
C PHE A 171 -4.60 1.22 -15.51
N GLN A 172 -5.26 2.10 -16.28
CA GLN A 172 -4.61 3.16 -17.03
C GLN A 172 -4.92 4.51 -16.42
N ASN A 173 -3.90 5.34 -16.21
CA ASN A 173 -4.10 6.71 -15.78
C ASN A 173 -4.39 7.60 -17.00
N PRO A 174 -5.53 8.34 -17.05
CA PRO A 174 -5.91 9.12 -18.22
C PRO A 174 -5.02 10.35 -18.45
N SER A 175 -4.32 10.86 -17.41
CA SER A 175 -3.44 12.02 -17.59
C SER A 175 -2.17 11.68 -18.35
N GLY A 176 -1.57 10.49 -18.09
CA GLY A 176 -0.32 10.07 -18.74
C GLY A 176 -0.49 8.96 -19.77
N GLY A 177 -1.69 8.37 -19.88
CA GLY A 177 -1.96 7.25 -20.78
C GLY A 177 -1.16 5.98 -20.48
N ARG A 178 -0.52 5.91 -19.29
CA ARG A 178 0.28 4.77 -18.85
C ARG A 178 -0.43 3.91 -17.83
N TYR A 179 0.11 2.73 -17.60
CA TYR A 179 -0.49 1.69 -16.79
C TYR A 179 0.17 1.57 -15.43
N LEU A 180 -0.66 1.38 -14.40
CA LEU A 180 -0.20 1.07 -13.05
C LEU A 180 0.57 -0.25 -13.07
N THR A 181 1.82 -0.21 -12.59
CA THR A 181 2.79 -1.28 -12.78
C THR A 181 3.58 -1.50 -11.50
N ALA A 182 3.80 -2.76 -11.10
CA ALA A 182 4.79 -3.11 -10.09
C ALA A 182 6.19 -3.00 -10.71
N GLU A 183 7.06 -2.19 -10.12
CA GLU A 183 8.40 -1.90 -10.60
C GLU A 183 9.24 -3.17 -10.79
N GLY A 184 10.00 -3.22 -11.89
CA GLY A 184 10.93 -4.32 -12.16
C GLY A 184 10.27 -5.69 -12.32
N ASN A 185 8.95 -5.78 -12.52
CA ASN A 185 8.20 -7.05 -12.52
C ASN A 185 8.44 -7.87 -11.24
N SER A 186 8.62 -7.18 -10.11
CA SER A 186 8.91 -7.78 -8.80
C SER A 186 7.63 -7.87 -7.94
N ALA A 187 7.52 -8.97 -7.19
CA ALA A 187 6.51 -9.16 -6.15
C ALA A 187 7.10 -9.11 -4.73
N SER A 188 8.31 -8.58 -4.56
CA SER A 188 8.93 -8.45 -3.24
C SER A 188 8.28 -7.36 -2.40
N ASN A 189 8.32 -7.50 -1.07
CA ASN A 189 7.92 -6.43 -0.17
C ASN A 189 8.72 -5.16 -0.44
N GLY A 190 8.04 -4.00 -0.48
CA GLY A 190 8.65 -2.72 -0.80
C GLY A 190 8.77 -2.41 -2.29
N THR A 191 8.36 -3.33 -3.20
CA THR A 191 8.30 -3.04 -4.64
C THR A 191 7.39 -1.85 -4.88
N ARG A 192 7.92 -0.79 -5.50
CA ARG A 192 7.18 0.44 -5.77
C ARG A 192 6.10 0.23 -6.84
N LEU A 193 4.99 0.94 -6.69
CA LEU A 193 4.02 1.13 -7.76
C LEU A 193 4.40 2.36 -8.58
N GLN A 194 4.32 2.23 -9.90
CA GLN A 194 4.68 3.27 -10.86
C GLN A 194 3.78 3.23 -12.09
N LEU A 195 3.82 4.26 -12.92
CA LEU A 195 3.26 4.20 -14.25
C LEU A 195 4.31 3.72 -15.26
N TRP A 196 3.89 2.86 -16.17
CA TRP A 196 4.74 2.36 -17.26
C TRP A 196 3.93 2.20 -18.55
N SER A 197 4.62 2.23 -19.68
CA SER A 197 4.01 1.88 -20.98
C SER A 197 3.40 0.48 -20.92
N PHE A 198 2.44 0.22 -21.78
CA PHE A 198 1.83 -1.12 -21.90
C PHE A 198 2.91 -2.20 -22.12
N ILE A 199 2.81 -3.28 -21.34
CA ILE A 199 3.67 -4.46 -21.46
C ILE A 199 2.80 -5.63 -21.89
N ALA A 200 2.99 -6.11 -23.13
CA ALA A 200 2.27 -7.28 -23.64
C ALA A 200 2.55 -8.50 -22.75
N GLY A 201 1.50 -9.15 -22.23
CA GLY A 201 1.63 -10.29 -21.30
C GLY A 201 2.18 -9.95 -19.91
N GLY A 202 2.46 -8.67 -19.63
CA GLY A 202 3.08 -8.22 -18.37
C GLY A 202 2.18 -8.39 -17.17
N ARG A 203 2.44 -9.38 -16.30
CA ARG A 203 1.67 -9.63 -15.07
C ARG A 203 1.83 -8.52 -14.03
N SER A 204 2.89 -7.74 -14.09
CA SER A 204 3.12 -6.57 -13.21
C SER A 204 2.10 -5.45 -13.39
N GLN A 205 1.29 -5.49 -14.46
CA GLN A 205 0.22 -4.53 -14.76
C GLN A 205 -1.18 -5.07 -14.47
N TRP A 206 -1.30 -6.29 -13.92
CA TRP A 206 -2.57 -6.90 -13.58
C TRP A 206 -2.82 -6.88 -12.08
N TRP A 207 -4.04 -6.58 -11.68
CA TRP A 207 -4.46 -6.38 -10.31
C TRP A 207 -5.75 -7.16 -10.01
N GLY A 208 -5.91 -7.60 -8.78
CA GLY A 208 -7.01 -8.45 -8.35
C GLY A 208 -6.57 -9.90 -8.12
N THR A 209 -7.52 -10.76 -7.79
CA THR A 209 -7.28 -12.21 -7.71
C THR A 209 -7.61 -12.84 -9.04
N GLY A 210 -6.78 -13.79 -9.47
CA GLY A 210 -7.08 -14.65 -10.61
C GLY A 210 -8.29 -15.57 -10.38
N PRO A 211 -8.56 -16.48 -11.32
CA PRO A 211 -9.58 -17.51 -11.12
C PRO A 211 -9.25 -18.33 -9.88
N ALA A 212 -10.29 -18.64 -9.10
CA ALA A 212 -10.22 -19.59 -7.99
C ALA A 212 -9.92 -20.99 -8.52
#